data_554bacc5c79a2ec38f18ec74a9527c00
#
_entry.id   554bacc5c79a2ec38f18ec74a9527c00
#
_cell.length_a   1.000
_cell.length_b   1.000
_cell.length_c   1.000
_cell.angle_alpha   90.00
_cell.angle_beta   90.00
_cell.angle_gamma   90.00
#
_symmetry.space_group_name_H-M   'P 1'
#
loop_
_entity.id
_entity.type
_entity.pdbx_description
1 polymer ?
#
loop_
_entity_poly.entity_id
_entity_poly.type
_entity_poly.pdbx_seq_one_letter_code
_entity_poly.pdbx_strand_id
1 'polypeptide(L)'
;NYPDAFSTISGGAVALLYGNNLIAAVHFSGMVPGGSEPAHVFMMGFPFETIYDDWQKISLAGMVLSDFGFNVQLTGQEPITPIQFSLLRNYPNPFNNSTTFQFTIPSSGNVNIDVYNLLGQVVATPLNEIRGPGLNTAYFSGNSLASGMYIYAIKWQDRTAQSKFLLVK
;
A
#
# COMPACT_ATOMS: atom_id res chain seq x y z
N ASN A 1 3.55 17.62 7.81
CA ASN A 1 2.84 18.69 7.12
C ASN A 1 1.61 18.07 6.50
N TYR A 2 0.45 18.39 7.04
CA TYR A 2 -0.80 18.07 6.35
C TYR A 2 -0.91 19.06 5.19
N PRO A 3 -1.16 18.60 3.97
CA PRO A 3 -1.36 19.49 2.85
C PRO A 3 -2.56 20.37 3.11
N ASP A 4 -3.49 20.62 2.53
CA ASP A 4 -4.49 21.63 2.66
C ASP A 4 -5.65 21.21 3.57
N ALA A 5 -5.96 22.00 4.60
CA ALA A 5 -7.20 21.90 5.37
C ALA A 5 -8.25 22.86 4.79
N PHE A 6 -9.49 22.41 4.67
CA PHE A 6 -10.60 23.19 4.14
C PHE A 6 -11.45 23.79 5.26
N SER A 7 -12.17 24.83 4.94
CA SER A 7 -13.31 25.31 5.71
C SER A 7 -14.58 25.25 4.85
N THR A 8 -15.69 24.87 5.44
CA THR A 8 -16.98 24.89 4.73
C THR A 8 -17.50 26.32 4.61
N ILE A 9 -17.88 26.73 3.41
CA ILE A 9 -18.54 28.04 3.15
C ILE A 9 -19.92 27.74 2.55
N SER A 10 -20.96 28.42 3.03
CA SER A 10 -22.32 28.43 2.46
C SER A 10 -22.80 27.13 1.81
N GLY A 11 -23.34 26.21 2.59
CA GLY A 11 -23.98 24.99 2.07
C GLY A 11 -23.05 23.78 1.85
N GLY A 12 -21.75 23.92 2.11
CA GLY A 12 -20.84 22.77 2.10
C GLY A 12 -20.93 21.95 3.39
N ALA A 13 -20.89 20.64 3.27
CA ALA A 13 -20.79 19.71 4.38
C ALA A 13 -19.38 19.10 4.46
N VAL A 14 -18.95 18.76 5.68
CA VAL A 14 -17.72 18.03 5.89
C VAL A 14 -17.92 16.58 5.43
N ALA A 15 -17.11 16.13 4.49
CA ALA A 15 -17.15 14.78 3.97
C ALA A 15 -16.11 13.86 4.66
N LEU A 16 -14.90 14.38 4.92
CA LEU A 16 -13.80 13.64 5.55
C LEU A 16 -13.03 14.52 6.52
N LEU A 17 -12.48 13.91 7.56
CA LEU A 17 -11.57 14.54 8.51
C LEU A 17 -10.22 13.84 8.54
N TYR A 18 -9.15 14.61 8.71
CA TYR A 18 -7.86 14.05 9.15
C TYR A 18 -7.95 13.58 10.60
N GLY A 19 -7.03 12.73 11.02
CA GLY A 19 -6.98 12.21 12.39
C GLY A 19 -6.84 13.27 13.50
N ASN A 20 -6.48 14.50 13.14
CA ASN A 20 -6.42 15.67 14.02
C ASN A 20 -7.66 16.57 13.94
N ASN A 21 -8.76 16.07 13.39
CA ASN A 21 -10.04 16.77 13.17
C ASN A 21 -9.99 17.98 12.20
N LEU A 22 -8.92 18.15 11.44
CA LEU A 22 -8.92 19.10 10.33
C LEU A 22 -9.72 18.55 9.16
N ILE A 23 -10.41 19.42 8.42
CA ILE A 23 -11.24 19.01 7.29
C ILE A 23 -10.36 18.56 6.14
N ALA A 24 -10.48 17.28 5.77
CA ALA A 24 -9.73 16.65 4.70
C ALA A 24 -10.48 16.66 3.36
N ALA A 25 -11.81 16.70 3.39
CA ALA A 25 -12.65 16.84 2.21
C ALA A 25 -13.97 17.52 2.54
N VAL A 26 -14.50 18.27 1.59
CA VAL A 26 -15.79 18.93 1.65
C VAL A 26 -16.65 18.54 0.46
N HIS A 27 -17.95 18.48 0.70
CA HIS A 27 -18.97 18.24 -0.30
C HIS A 27 -19.93 19.43 -0.33
N PHE A 28 -20.33 19.84 -1.53
CA PHE A 28 -21.37 20.80 -1.79
C PHE A 28 -22.41 20.22 -2.72
N SER A 29 -23.69 20.39 -2.37
CA SER A 29 -24.82 20.05 -3.22
C SER A 29 -25.81 21.20 -3.21
N GLY A 30 -26.06 21.82 -4.35
CA GLY A 30 -26.98 22.94 -4.48
C GLY A 30 -26.73 23.80 -5.70
N MET A 31 -27.42 24.93 -5.75
CA MET A 31 -27.27 25.90 -6.84
C MET A 31 -25.97 26.68 -6.68
N VAL A 32 -25.15 26.68 -7.72
CA VAL A 32 -23.98 27.58 -7.77
C VAL A 32 -24.41 28.99 -8.20
N PRO A 33 -23.78 30.07 -7.72
CA PRO A 33 -24.09 31.43 -8.14
C PRO A 33 -24.00 31.56 -9.67
N GLY A 34 -25.10 31.99 -10.31
CA GLY A 34 -25.19 32.14 -11.77
C GLY A 34 -25.49 30.85 -12.55
N GLY A 35 -25.62 29.71 -11.87
CA GLY A 35 -26.04 28.45 -12.49
C GLY A 35 -27.56 28.31 -12.60
N SER A 36 -28.04 27.60 -13.61
CA SER A 36 -29.46 27.27 -13.80
C SER A 36 -29.83 25.88 -13.26
N GLU A 37 -28.84 25.07 -12.95
CA GLU A 37 -29.00 23.68 -12.50
C GLU A 37 -28.26 23.46 -11.17
N PRO A 38 -28.74 22.55 -10.32
CA PRO A 38 -28.01 22.15 -9.13
C PRO A 38 -26.69 21.47 -9.49
N ALA A 39 -25.66 21.80 -8.74
CA ALA A 39 -24.33 21.21 -8.90
C ALA A 39 -23.93 20.43 -7.65
N HIS A 40 -23.16 19.37 -7.88
CA HIS A 40 -22.49 18.61 -6.86
C HIS A 40 -20.98 18.81 -7.01
N VAL A 41 -20.32 19.17 -5.94
CA VAL A 41 -18.87 19.37 -5.92
C VAL A 41 -18.28 18.63 -4.74
N PHE A 42 -17.28 17.80 -5.01
CA PHE A 42 -16.50 17.13 -3.99
C PHE A 42 -15.04 17.56 -4.11
N MET A 43 -14.50 18.14 -3.06
CA MET A 43 -13.11 18.63 -3.03
C MET A 43 -12.34 17.91 -1.94
N MET A 44 -11.15 17.40 -2.29
CA MET A 44 -10.22 16.75 -1.37
C MET A 44 -8.95 17.59 -1.23
N GLY A 45 -8.42 17.69 -0.03
CA GLY A 45 -7.15 18.33 0.29
C GLY A 45 -5.93 17.41 0.12
N PHE A 46 -6.11 16.26 -0.48
CA PHE A 46 -5.03 15.30 -0.72
C PHE A 46 -5.27 14.56 -2.05
N PRO A 47 -4.21 14.12 -2.74
CA PRO A 47 -4.33 13.31 -3.94
C PRO A 47 -4.95 11.94 -3.61
N PHE A 48 -5.88 11.48 -4.44
CA PHE A 48 -6.54 10.17 -4.28
C PHE A 48 -5.53 9.01 -4.21
N GLU A 49 -4.41 9.15 -4.92
CA GLU A 49 -3.32 8.18 -5.00
C GLU A 49 -2.58 8.01 -3.66
N THR A 50 -2.69 8.98 -2.75
CA THR A 50 -2.06 8.89 -1.41
C THR A 50 -2.79 7.98 -0.44
N ILE A 51 -3.99 7.52 -0.79
CA ILE A 51 -4.71 6.51 -0.02
C ILE A 51 -4.05 5.15 -0.31
N TYR A 52 -3.42 4.56 0.70
CA TYR A 52 -2.71 3.28 0.53
C TYR A 52 -3.63 2.05 0.50
N ASP A 53 -4.79 2.16 1.14
CA ASP A 53 -5.75 1.05 1.26
C ASP A 53 -6.76 1.10 0.12
N ASP A 54 -6.79 0.05 -0.70
CA ASP A 54 -7.70 -0.03 -1.85
C ASP A 54 -9.18 -0.02 -1.42
N TRP A 55 -9.51 -0.57 -0.24
CA TRP A 55 -10.85 -0.49 0.34
C TRP A 55 -11.25 0.93 0.66
N GLN A 56 -10.34 1.72 1.21
CA GLN A 56 -10.59 3.13 1.50
C GLN A 56 -10.81 3.91 0.21
N LYS A 57 -10.04 3.60 -0.85
CA LYS A 57 -10.25 4.18 -2.19
C LYS A 57 -11.62 3.85 -2.75
N ILE A 58 -11.99 2.55 -2.73
CA ILE A 58 -13.27 2.08 -3.23
C ILE A 58 -14.43 2.68 -2.43
N SER A 59 -14.32 2.72 -1.10
CA SER A 59 -15.35 3.31 -0.22
C SER A 59 -15.50 4.80 -0.48
N LEU A 60 -14.41 5.53 -0.64
CA LEU A 60 -14.43 6.96 -0.95
C LEU A 60 -15.03 7.21 -2.34
N ALA A 61 -14.61 6.45 -3.34
CA ALA A 61 -15.17 6.55 -4.69
C ALA A 61 -16.67 6.24 -4.70
N GLY A 62 -17.11 5.22 -3.98
CA GLY A 62 -18.52 4.87 -3.83
C GLY A 62 -19.33 5.96 -3.15
N MET A 63 -18.79 6.58 -2.10
CA MET A 63 -19.42 7.70 -1.41
C MET A 63 -19.58 8.90 -2.37
N VAL A 64 -18.53 9.27 -3.08
CA VAL A 64 -18.55 10.38 -4.04
C VAL A 64 -19.57 10.12 -5.14
N LEU A 65 -19.55 8.93 -5.75
CA LEU A 65 -20.47 8.59 -6.82
C LEU A 65 -21.93 8.53 -6.34
N SER A 66 -22.19 7.99 -5.14
CA SER A 66 -23.53 7.98 -4.55
C SER A 66 -24.07 9.38 -4.35
N ASP A 67 -23.21 10.30 -3.95
CA ASP A 67 -23.54 11.70 -3.72
C ASP A 67 -23.88 12.44 -5.03
N PHE A 68 -23.24 12.07 -6.13
CA PHE A 68 -23.60 12.52 -7.48
C PHE A 68 -24.86 11.83 -8.05
N GLY A 69 -25.57 11.03 -7.23
CA GLY A 69 -26.82 10.36 -7.64
C GLY A 69 -26.60 9.07 -8.45
N PHE A 70 -25.38 8.61 -8.60
CA PHE A 70 -25.11 7.30 -9.19
C PHE A 70 -25.44 6.21 -8.16
N ASN A 71 -26.35 5.32 -8.50
CA ASN A 71 -26.63 4.15 -7.66
C ASN A 71 -25.50 3.13 -7.84
N VAL A 72 -24.36 3.40 -7.19
CA VAL A 72 -23.24 2.48 -7.18
C VAL A 72 -23.54 1.37 -6.19
N GLN A 73 -24.14 0.30 -6.68
CA GLN A 73 -24.03 -0.96 -5.97
C GLN A 73 -22.56 -1.38 -6.11
N LEU A 74 -21.80 -1.23 -5.03
CA LEU A 74 -20.49 -1.86 -4.91
C LEU A 74 -20.70 -3.39 -4.82
N THR A 75 -21.22 -3.98 -5.88
CA THR A 75 -21.36 -5.43 -6.06
C THR A 75 -20.02 -6.08 -6.42
N GLY A 76 -18.95 -5.33 -6.34
CA GLY A 76 -17.61 -5.85 -6.30
C GLY A 76 -17.18 -6.15 -4.88
N GLN A 77 -17.83 -7.10 -4.22
CA GLN A 77 -17.02 -8.03 -3.49
C GLN A 77 -16.20 -8.78 -4.56
N GLU A 78 -15.13 -8.15 -5.05
CA GLU A 78 -13.97 -8.94 -5.34
C GLU A 78 -13.84 -9.83 -4.10
N PRO A 79 -13.90 -11.16 -4.25
CA PRO A 79 -13.70 -12.02 -3.09
C PRO A 79 -12.46 -11.47 -2.42
N ILE A 80 -12.58 -11.06 -1.15
CA ILE A 80 -11.42 -10.66 -0.38
C ILE A 80 -10.51 -11.87 -0.50
N THR A 81 -9.61 -11.81 -1.47
CA THR A 81 -8.64 -12.90 -1.61
C THR A 81 -7.86 -12.79 -0.33
N PRO A 82 -8.02 -13.72 0.61
CA PRO A 82 -7.37 -13.59 1.90
C PRO A 82 -5.91 -13.32 1.62
N ILE A 83 -5.36 -12.27 2.24
CA ILE A 83 -3.92 -11.98 2.09
C ILE A 83 -3.21 -13.29 2.36
N GLN A 84 -2.58 -13.84 1.33
CA GLN A 84 -1.86 -15.08 1.46
C GLN A 84 -0.40 -14.79 1.70
N PHE A 85 0.28 -15.68 2.42
CA PHE A 85 1.72 -15.63 2.49
C PHE A 85 2.28 -15.81 1.07
N SER A 86 2.94 -14.77 0.58
CA SER A 86 3.52 -14.75 -0.76
C SER A 86 4.81 -13.95 -0.79
N LEU A 87 5.78 -14.49 -1.45
CA LEU A 87 6.98 -13.78 -1.87
C LEU A 87 6.69 -13.15 -3.22
N LEU A 88 6.71 -11.82 -3.30
CA LEU A 88 6.40 -11.11 -4.54
C LEU A 88 7.63 -11.03 -5.44
N ARG A 89 8.60 -10.24 -5.05
CA ARG A 89 9.84 -10.04 -5.82
C ARG A 89 10.87 -9.29 -4.97
N ASN A 90 12.08 -9.21 -5.47
CA ASN A 90 13.04 -8.20 -5.05
C ASN A 90 13.27 -7.18 -6.17
N TYR A 91 13.44 -5.93 -5.81
CA TYR A 91 13.72 -4.87 -6.75
C TYR A 91 14.74 -3.87 -6.18
N PRO A 92 15.72 -3.48 -7.01
CA PRO A 92 16.04 -3.97 -8.34
C PRO A 92 16.54 -5.42 -8.34
N ASN A 93 16.43 -6.11 -9.49
CA ASN A 93 17.05 -7.42 -9.75
C ASN A 93 17.31 -7.56 -11.27
N PRO A 94 18.55 -7.59 -11.76
CA PRO A 94 19.81 -7.54 -11.00
C PRO A 94 20.02 -6.24 -10.22
N PHE A 95 20.89 -6.28 -9.19
CA PHE A 95 21.26 -5.09 -8.44
C PHE A 95 22.79 -5.01 -8.21
N ASN A 96 23.27 -3.80 -7.93
CA ASN A 96 24.69 -3.55 -7.63
C ASN A 96 24.94 -3.55 -6.12
N ASN A 97 24.41 -2.57 -5.41
CA ASN A 97 24.68 -2.36 -3.98
C ASN A 97 23.57 -2.90 -3.08
N SER A 98 22.31 -2.72 -3.46
CA SER A 98 21.18 -3.04 -2.60
C SER A 98 19.92 -3.41 -3.39
N THR A 99 19.06 -4.16 -2.74
CA THR A 99 17.73 -4.51 -3.23
C THR A 99 16.73 -4.49 -2.07
N THR A 100 15.45 -4.47 -2.38
CA THR A 100 14.37 -4.57 -1.41
C THR A 100 13.53 -5.79 -1.73
N PHE A 101 13.39 -6.70 -0.76
CA PHE A 101 12.47 -7.82 -0.84
C PHE A 101 11.05 -7.35 -0.54
N GLN A 102 10.06 -7.82 -1.31
CA GLN A 102 8.65 -7.55 -1.10
C GLN A 102 7.89 -8.87 -0.87
N PHE A 103 7.07 -8.90 0.16
CA PHE A 103 6.30 -10.09 0.53
C PHE A 103 5.01 -9.71 1.25
N THR A 104 4.06 -10.62 1.27
CA THR A 104 2.81 -10.47 2.04
C THR A 104 2.69 -11.54 3.11
N ILE A 105 2.13 -11.17 4.27
CA ILE A 105 1.76 -12.10 5.34
C ILE A 105 0.31 -11.85 5.75
N PRO A 106 -0.49 -12.91 5.99
CA PRO A 106 -1.91 -12.76 6.30
C PRO A 106 -2.19 -12.32 7.74
N SER A 107 -1.27 -12.57 8.66
CA SER A 107 -1.39 -12.15 10.06
C SER A 107 -0.04 -11.79 10.64
N SER A 108 -0.04 -11.05 11.73
CA SER A 108 1.18 -10.67 12.45
C SER A 108 1.95 -11.90 12.91
N GLY A 109 3.28 -11.86 12.77
CA GLY A 109 4.15 -12.95 13.18
C GLY A 109 5.62 -12.68 12.88
N ASN A 110 6.48 -13.56 13.42
CA ASN A 110 7.91 -13.45 13.12
C ASN A 110 8.18 -13.82 11.66
N VAL A 111 8.93 -12.96 10.99
CA VAL A 111 9.41 -13.18 9.62
C VAL A 111 10.92 -13.24 9.65
N ASN A 112 11.46 -14.31 9.08
CA ASN A 112 12.90 -14.45 8.88
C ASN A 112 13.19 -14.48 7.37
N ILE A 113 14.22 -13.74 6.93
CA ILE A 113 14.74 -13.79 5.57
C ILE A 113 16.19 -14.21 5.63
N ASP A 114 16.50 -15.34 5.02
CA ASP A 114 17.86 -15.86 4.88
C ASP A 114 18.30 -15.79 3.43
N VAL A 115 19.53 -15.36 3.18
CA VAL A 115 20.19 -15.37 1.87
C VAL A 115 21.22 -16.49 1.84
N TYR A 116 21.20 -17.28 0.76
CA TYR A 116 22.05 -18.44 0.57
C TYR A 116 22.93 -18.28 -0.66
N ASN A 117 24.14 -18.80 -0.58
CA ASN A 117 24.96 -19.04 -1.77
C ASN A 117 24.47 -20.33 -2.51
N LEU A 118 25.08 -20.63 -3.66
CA LEU A 118 24.70 -21.81 -4.45
C LEU A 118 25.07 -23.15 -3.78
N LEU A 119 25.88 -23.12 -2.72
CA LEU A 119 26.18 -24.28 -1.88
C LEU A 119 25.16 -24.51 -0.79
N GLY A 120 24.13 -23.66 -0.66
CA GLY A 120 23.10 -23.75 0.36
C GLY A 120 23.54 -23.18 1.73
N GLN A 121 24.66 -22.51 1.82
CA GLN A 121 25.13 -21.88 3.04
C GLN A 121 24.48 -20.51 3.22
N VAL A 122 24.00 -20.21 4.43
CA VAL A 122 23.48 -18.88 4.78
C VAL A 122 24.64 -17.87 4.77
N VAL A 123 24.54 -16.84 3.95
CA VAL A 123 25.53 -15.78 3.83
C VAL A 123 25.06 -14.44 4.38
N ALA A 124 23.76 -14.29 4.62
CA ALA A 124 23.17 -13.12 5.29
C ALA A 124 21.76 -13.43 5.80
N THR A 125 21.35 -12.71 6.86
CA THR A 125 19.97 -12.73 7.37
C THR A 125 19.45 -11.28 7.45
N PRO A 126 18.91 -10.73 6.34
CA PRO A 126 18.49 -9.33 6.26
C PRO A 126 17.32 -8.98 7.21
N LEU A 127 16.52 -9.94 7.59
CA LEU A 127 15.35 -9.72 8.45
C LEU A 127 15.15 -10.91 9.39
N ASN A 128 14.89 -10.60 10.67
CA ASN A 128 14.39 -11.57 11.65
C ASN A 128 13.66 -10.80 12.74
N GLU A 129 12.39 -10.47 12.48
CA GLU A 129 11.59 -9.68 13.41
C GLU A 129 10.08 -9.90 13.20
N ILE A 130 9.27 -9.42 14.14
CA ILE A 130 7.80 -9.46 14.03
C ILE A 130 7.35 -8.41 13.02
N ARG A 131 6.51 -8.84 12.08
CA ARG A 131 5.87 -7.98 11.08
C ARG A 131 4.34 -8.05 11.20
N GLY A 132 3.67 -6.95 10.82
CA GLY A 132 2.22 -6.88 10.73
C GLY A 132 1.67 -7.49 9.44
N PRO A 133 0.35 -7.78 9.39
CA PRO A 133 -0.28 -8.31 8.19
C PRO A 133 -0.21 -7.33 7.02
N GLY A 134 -0.33 -7.86 5.80
CA GLY A 134 -0.30 -7.07 4.57
C GLY A 134 1.03 -7.13 3.83
N LEU A 135 1.24 -6.11 2.98
CA LEU A 135 2.47 -5.95 2.23
C LEU A 135 3.61 -5.47 3.15
N ASN A 136 4.72 -6.17 3.10
CA ASN A 136 5.93 -5.89 3.85
C ASN A 136 7.12 -5.76 2.93
N THR A 137 8.14 -5.01 3.38
CA THR A 137 9.40 -4.84 2.68
C THR A 137 10.58 -5.05 3.62
N ALA A 138 11.69 -5.56 3.08
CA ALA A 138 12.96 -5.69 3.79
C ALA A 138 14.11 -5.24 2.89
N TYR A 139 14.92 -4.31 3.39
CA TYR A 139 16.10 -3.82 2.69
C TYR A 139 17.26 -4.81 2.84
N PHE A 140 18.02 -4.99 1.77
CA PHE A 140 19.22 -5.82 1.76
C PHE A 140 20.38 -5.13 1.05
N SER A 141 21.53 -5.08 1.73
CA SER A 141 22.80 -4.60 1.13
C SER A 141 23.67 -5.79 0.76
N GLY A 142 24.04 -5.89 -0.52
CA GLY A 142 24.95 -6.91 -1.04
C GLY A 142 26.43 -6.52 -0.96
N ASN A 143 26.81 -5.45 -0.25
CA ASN A 143 28.17 -4.91 -0.27
C ASN A 143 29.25 -5.90 0.21
N SER A 144 28.91 -6.80 1.12
CA SER A 144 29.82 -7.83 1.65
C SER A 144 29.90 -9.10 0.77
N LEU A 145 29.02 -9.22 -0.22
CA LEU A 145 28.95 -10.41 -1.06
C LEU A 145 29.66 -10.20 -2.41
N ALA A 146 30.18 -11.24 -3.01
CA ALA A 146 30.72 -11.23 -4.36
C ALA A 146 29.60 -11.15 -5.41
N SER A 147 29.92 -10.68 -6.64
CA SER A 147 29.00 -10.78 -7.77
C SER A 147 28.63 -12.24 -8.00
N GLY A 148 27.35 -12.50 -8.24
CA GLY A 148 26.88 -13.87 -8.45
C GLY A 148 25.39 -14.04 -8.20
N MET A 149 24.92 -15.26 -8.42
CA MET A 149 23.54 -15.65 -8.15
C MET A 149 23.42 -16.12 -6.70
N TYR A 150 22.36 -15.68 -6.06
CA TYR A 150 21.99 -16.05 -4.68
C TYR A 150 20.52 -16.48 -4.63
N ILE A 151 20.21 -17.31 -3.66
CA ILE A 151 18.84 -17.71 -3.32
C ILE A 151 18.48 -17.01 -2.03
N TYR A 152 17.26 -16.54 -1.91
CA TYR A 152 16.74 -16.05 -0.63
C TYR A 152 15.44 -16.79 -0.29
N ALA A 153 15.26 -17.06 0.99
CA ALA A 153 14.07 -17.68 1.53
C ALA A 153 13.45 -16.79 2.59
N ILE A 154 12.15 -16.58 2.49
CA ILE A 154 11.34 -15.91 3.50
C ILE A 154 10.56 -16.98 4.25
N LYS A 155 10.67 -16.99 5.56
CA LYS A 155 9.97 -17.90 6.48
C LYS A 155 9.01 -17.10 7.33
N TRP A 156 7.78 -17.55 7.40
CA TRP A 156 6.73 -17.03 8.26
C TRP A 156 5.90 -18.18 8.80
N GLN A 157 5.88 -18.39 10.13
CA GLN A 157 5.30 -19.59 10.75
C GLN A 157 5.88 -20.87 10.09
N ASP A 158 5.02 -21.79 9.69
CA ASP A 158 5.40 -23.06 9.04
C ASP A 158 5.54 -22.94 7.50
N ARG A 159 5.43 -21.71 6.97
CA ARG A 159 5.49 -21.44 5.53
C ARG A 159 6.83 -20.87 5.13
N THR A 160 7.31 -21.32 3.98
CA THR A 160 8.54 -20.83 3.37
C THR A 160 8.28 -20.54 1.89
N ALA A 161 8.74 -19.38 1.44
CA ALA A 161 8.80 -19.04 0.02
C ALA A 161 10.24 -18.65 -0.33
N GLN A 162 10.68 -19.02 -1.52
CA GLN A 162 12.05 -18.75 -1.96
C GLN A 162 12.09 -18.22 -3.40
N SER A 163 13.10 -17.43 -3.66
CA SER A 163 13.40 -16.93 -5.00
C SER A 163 14.89 -16.65 -5.14
N LYS A 164 15.30 -16.13 -6.28
CA LYS A 164 16.71 -15.88 -6.61
C LYS A 164 16.92 -14.42 -7.03
N PHE A 165 18.11 -13.94 -6.81
CA PHE A 165 18.57 -12.66 -7.36
C PHE A 165 19.97 -12.73 -7.92
N LEU A 166 20.31 -11.76 -8.76
CA LEU A 166 21.64 -11.59 -9.33
C LEU A 166 22.26 -10.31 -8.78
N LEU A 167 23.39 -10.46 -8.10
CA LEU A 167 24.25 -9.35 -7.66
C LEU A 167 25.33 -9.10 -8.70
N VAL A 168 25.47 -7.86 -9.15
CA VAL A 168 26.44 -7.43 -10.15
C VAL A 168 27.21 -6.23 -9.58
N LYS A 169 28.49 -6.36 -9.42
CA LYS A 169 29.38 -5.27 -8.98
C LYS A 169 30.24 -4.82 -10.12
#